data_5a5e43a69d7965526e405565821e223b
#
_entry.id   5a5e43a69d7965526e405565821e223b
#
_cell.length_a   1.000
_cell.length_b   1.000
_cell.length_c   1.000
_cell.angle_alpha   90.00
_cell.angle_beta   90.00
_cell.angle_gamma   90.00
#
_symmetry.space_group_name_H-M   'P 1'
#
loop_
_entity.id
_entity.type
_entity.pdbx_description
1 polymer ?
#
loop_
_entity_poly.entity_id
_entity_poly.type
_entity_poly.pdbx_seq_one_letter_code
_entity_poly.pdbx_strand_id
1 'polypeptide(L)'
;MPFLMPDPAILLCVWVVMAAYKATNNFEAVLAYMPEGNYSFTQATTAGVGSWIFGAISSMDVIRFAKKKSHFVVGGIVSFFVCLLALQLTGVICAQATGKSDFVSSAAGLGIALPTLICSFFALWTTQDNNIYSATLSIQNILGQTSLKGRFKHKSIAYALAILAAAFSLSGALNHVLTFVSTLSVLLAPIPGLYLSEVYIVKNSSETRAFSSWGFISWIAAGASGYYCNVNNVLVPPVISFLVAFILYTVLGKLLGKESSE
;
A
#
# COMPACT_ATOMS: atom_id res chain seq x y z
N MET A 1 -0.66 -33.13 -9.41
CA MET A 1 -1.49 -32.38 -8.44
C MET A 1 -0.54 -31.77 -7.45
N PRO A 2 -0.34 -30.44 -7.41
CA PRO A 2 0.35 -29.86 -6.29
C PRO A 2 -0.59 -30.01 -5.09
N PHE A 3 -0.12 -30.68 -4.06
CA PHE A 3 -0.76 -30.74 -2.77
C PHE A 3 -1.07 -29.30 -2.36
N LEU A 4 -2.33 -29.00 -2.10
CA LEU A 4 -2.79 -27.79 -1.43
C LEU A 4 -2.27 -27.88 0.03
N MET A 5 -0.97 -27.62 0.23
CA MET A 5 -0.52 -27.26 1.55
C MET A 5 -1.12 -25.90 1.86
N PRO A 6 -1.90 -25.76 2.95
CA PRO A 6 -2.43 -24.48 3.33
C PRO A 6 -1.26 -23.52 3.51
N ASP A 7 -1.41 -22.30 2.97
CA ASP A 7 -0.39 -21.26 3.05
C ASP A 7 0.06 -21.11 4.53
N PRO A 8 1.36 -21.17 4.85
CA PRO A 8 1.85 -21.03 6.21
C PRO A 8 1.31 -19.78 6.93
N ALA A 9 1.03 -18.71 6.21
CA ALA A 9 0.41 -17.51 6.75
C ALA A 9 -1.03 -17.77 7.26
N ILE A 10 -1.81 -18.55 6.54
CA ILE A 10 -3.19 -18.91 6.97
C ILE A 10 -3.12 -19.77 8.22
N LEU A 11 -2.23 -20.76 8.27
CA LEU A 11 -2.03 -21.59 9.46
C LEU A 11 -1.60 -20.76 10.67
N LEU A 12 -0.71 -19.79 10.45
CA LEU A 12 -0.29 -18.87 11.49
C LEU A 12 -1.45 -18.02 12.01
N CYS A 13 -2.29 -17.47 11.12
CA CYS A 13 -3.47 -16.71 11.52
C CYS A 13 -4.41 -17.52 12.38
N VAL A 14 -4.72 -18.75 11.97
CA VAL A 14 -5.58 -19.66 12.75
C VAL A 14 -4.96 -19.97 14.11
N TRP A 15 -3.66 -20.21 14.15
CA TRP A 15 -2.95 -20.52 15.39
C TRP A 15 -2.94 -19.33 16.36
N VAL A 16 -2.67 -18.11 15.86
CA VAL A 16 -2.70 -16.87 16.66
C VAL A 16 -4.09 -16.64 17.24
N VAL A 17 -5.15 -16.79 16.43
CA VAL A 17 -6.54 -16.62 16.89
C VAL A 17 -6.90 -17.65 17.96
N MET A 18 -6.50 -18.92 17.77
CA MET A 18 -6.73 -19.96 18.79
C MET A 18 -5.94 -19.71 20.08
N ALA A 19 -4.70 -19.23 19.97
CA ALA A 19 -3.89 -18.89 21.14
C ALA A 19 -4.48 -17.69 21.90
N ALA A 20 -4.94 -16.66 21.20
CA ALA A 20 -5.63 -15.52 21.78
C ALA A 20 -6.94 -15.94 22.47
N TYR A 21 -7.74 -16.79 21.83
CA TYR A 21 -8.97 -17.33 22.41
C TYR A 21 -8.72 -18.03 23.75
N LYS A 22 -7.67 -18.86 23.83
CA LYS A 22 -7.30 -19.56 25.07
C LYS A 22 -6.75 -18.60 26.14
N ALA A 23 -5.95 -17.64 25.74
CA ALA A 23 -5.29 -16.71 26.66
C ALA A 23 -6.25 -15.66 27.24
N THR A 24 -7.35 -15.33 26.54
CA THR A 24 -8.28 -14.27 26.91
C THR A 24 -9.65 -14.77 27.34
N ASN A 25 -9.73 -16.02 27.76
CA ASN A 25 -10.99 -16.62 28.25
C ASN A 25 -12.18 -16.36 27.30
N ASN A 26 -12.12 -17.01 26.10
CA ASN A 26 -13.14 -16.87 25.04
C ASN A 26 -13.28 -15.46 24.46
N PHE A 27 -12.17 -14.75 24.26
CA PHE A 27 -12.12 -13.38 23.78
C PHE A 27 -12.70 -12.30 24.70
N GLU A 28 -13.02 -12.60 25.92
CA GLU A 28 -13.60 -11.63 26.86
C GLU A 28 -12.70 -10.39 27.04
N ALA A 29 -11.38 -10.59 27.22
CA ALA A 29 -10.43 -9.50 27.34
C ALA A 29 -10.22 -8.74 26.01
N VAL A 30 -10.38 -9.40 24.87
CA VAL A 30 -10.31 -8.77 23.54
C VAL A 30 -11.50 -7.83 23.33
N LEU A 31 -12.70 -8.28 23.67
CA LEU A 31 -13.92 -7.47 23.53
C LEU A 31 -14.01 -6.34 24.55
N ALA A 32 -13.42 -6.52 25.73
CA ALA A 32 -13.38 -5.50 26.79
C ALA A 32 -12.22 -4.50 26.60
N TYR A 33 -11.35 -4.70 25.61
CA TYR A 33 -10.20 -3.84 25.41
C TYR A 33 -10.61 -2.40 25.06
N MET A 34 -10.16 -1.46 25.87
CA MET A 34 -10.32 -0.02 25.62
C MET A 34 -8.96 0.55 25.20
N PRO A 35 -8.82 1.06 23.98
CA PRO A 35 -7.56 1.62 23.50
C PRO A 35 -7.18 2.88 24.27
N GLU A 36 -5.93 3.00 24.65
CA GLU A 36 -5.35 4.25 25.14
C GLU A 36 -5.11 5.16 23.93
N GLY A 37 -5.94 6.17 23.76
CA GLY A 37 -5.79 7.18 22.72
C GLY A 37 -6.98 7.21 21.76
N ASN A 38 -7.37 8.43 21.42
CA ASN A 38 -8.50 8.69 20.51
C ASN A 38 -7.99 8.95 19.10
N TYR A 39 -7.83 7.91 18.31
CA TYR A 39 -7.69 8.08 16.87
C TYR A 39 -9.05 8.46 16.28
N SER A 40 -9.09 9.59 15.57
CA SER A 40 -10.28 9.95 14.82
C SER A 40 -10.50 8.95 13.67
N PHE A 41 -11.76 8.81 13.23
CA PHE A 41 -12.08 7.99 12.05
C PHE A 41 -11.23 8.41 10.83
N THR A 42 -11.00 9.71 10.66
CA THR A 42 -10.15 10.29 9.62
C THR A 42 -8.71 9.76 9.70
N GLN A 43 -8.12 9.79 10.88
CA GLN A 43 -6.74 9.31 11.09
C GLN A 43 -6.62 7.81 10.83
N ALA A 44 -7.55 7.01 11.37
CA ALA A 44 -7.56 5.57 11.19
C ALA A 44 -7.72 5.16 9.72
N THR A 45 -8.65 5.77 8.99
CA THR A 45 -8.87 5.49 7.56
C THR A 45 -7.70 5.95 6.71
N THR A 46 -7.12 7.12 7.00
CA THR A 46 -5.95 7.64 6.28
C THR A 46 -4.74 6.72 6.46
N ALA A 47 -4.46 6.29 7.70
CA ALA A 47 -3.37 5.36 7.97
C ALA A 47 -3.62 3.98 7.32
N GLY A 48 -4.85 3.47 7.39
CA GLY A 48 -5.24 2.21 6.76
C GLY A 48 -5.05 2.23 5.24
N VAL A 49 -5.54 3.27 4.57
CA VAL A 49 -5.32 3.43 3.11
C VAL A 49 -3.84 3.58 2.80
N GLY A 50 -3.10 4.40 3.56
CA GLY A 50 -1.69 4.65 3.33
C GLY A 50 -0.81 3.41 3.48
N SER A 51 -1.16 2.50 4.39
CA SER A 51 -0.43 1.25 4.59
C SER A 51 -0.44 0.35 3.36
N TRP A 52 -1.48 0.41 2.54
CA TRP A 52 -1.70 -0.54 1.44
C TRP A 52 -1.75 0.09 0.05
N ILE A 53 -1.87 1.43 -0.06
CA ILE A 53 -2.04 2.11 -1.34
C ILE A 53 -0.86 1.89 -2.28
N PHE A 54 0.37 1.87 -1.76
CA PHE A 54 1.56 1.57 -2.54
C PHE A 54 1.50 0.15 -3.11
N GLY A 55 1.15 -0.84 -2.29
CA GLY A 55 0.96 -2.22 -2.71
C GLY A 55 -0.14 -2.36 -3.77
N ALA A 56 -1.24 -1.63 -3.63
CA ALA A 56 -2.33 -1.62 -4.61
C ALA A 56 -1.87 -1.07 -5.96
N ILE A 57 -1.09 0.02 -5.98
CA ILE A 57 -0.56 0.62 -7.22
C ILE A 57 0.51 -0.28 -7.83
N SER A 58 1.48 -0.77 -7.05
CA SER A 58 2.56 -1.63 -7.53
C SER A 58 2.09 -3.03 -7.93
N SER A 59 0.90 -3.46 -7.53
CA SER A 59 0.32 -4.73 -7.96
C SER A 59 0.17 -4.81 -9.49
N MET A 60 0.08 -3.68 -10.19
CA MET A 60 0.05 -3.63 -11.66
C MET A 60 1.29 -4.26 -12.29
N ASP A 61 2.46 -4.16 -11.65
CA ASP A 61 3.70 -4.79 -12.12
C ASP A 61 3.64 -6.32 -12.12
N VAL A 62 2.87 -6.88 -11.19
CA VAL A 62 2.64 -8.33 -11.07
C VAL A 62 1.51 -8.78 -11.98
N ILE A 63 0.44 -8.00 -12.05
CA ILE A 63 -0.79 -8.30 -12.81
C ILE A 63 -0.54 -8.41 -14.32
N ARG A 64 0.43 -7.69 -14.86
CA ARG A 64 0.80 -7.79 -16.28
C ARG A 64 1.13 -9.21 -16.75
N PHE A 65 1.45 -10.11 -15.82
CA PHE A 65 1.67 -11.53 -16.11
C PHE A 65 0.39 -12.38 -16.09
N ALA A 66 -0.76 -11.80 -15.75
CA ALA A 66 -2.03 -12.51 -15.69
C ALA A 66 -2.49 -12.92 -17.11
N LYS A 67 -2.79 -14.20 -17.30
CA LYS A 67 -3.23 -14.73 -18.61
C LYS A 67 -4.64 -14.30 -19.01
N LYS A 68 -5.51 -13.97 -18.05
CA LYS A 68 -6.91 -13.54 -18.27
C LYS A 68 -7.26 -12.37 -17.34
N LYS A 69 -8.13 -11.47 -17.82
CA LYS A 69 -8.65 -10.34 -17.01
C LYS A 69 -9.38 -10.83 -15.74
N SER A 70 -10.07 -11.96 -15.80
CA SER A 70 -10.73 -12.55 -14.64
C SER A 70 -9.77 -12.98 -13.54
N HIS A 71 -8.55 -13.44 -13.87
CA HIS A 71 -7.54 -13.81 -12.89
C HIS A 71 -7.09 -12.59 -12.07
N PHE A 72 -7.03 -11.44 -12.72
CA PHE A 72 -6.73 -10.18 -12.06
C PHE A 72 -7.83 -9.76 -11.08
N VAL A 73 -9.08 -9.72 -11.55
CA VAL A 73 -10.23 -9.27 -10.72
C VAL A 73 -10.42 -10.22 -9.53
N VAL A 74 -10.44 -11.53 -9.76
CA VAL A 74 -10.59 -12.52 -8.69
C VAL A 74 -9.40 -12.47 -7.73
N GLY A 75 -8.17 -12.41 -8.26
CA GLY A 75 -6.96 -12.30 -7.44
C GLY A 75 -6.95 -11.04 -6.58
N GLY A 76 -7.35 -9.90 -7.13
CA GLY A 76 -7.48 -8.64 -6.39
C GLY A 76 -8.52 -8.73 -5.27
N ILE A 77 -9.71 -9.23 -5.57
CA ILE A 77 -10.78 -9.41 -4.57
C ILE A 77 -10.30 -10.34 -3.45
N VAL A 78 -9.77 -11.51 -3.79
CA VAL A 78 -9.28 -12.46 -2.78
C VAL A 78 -8.14 -11.87 -1.95
N SER A 79 -7.17 -11.22 -2.57
CA SER A 79 -6.03 -10.64 -1.85
C SER A 79 -6.44 -9.53 -0.90
N PHE A 80 -7.25 -8.56 -1.36
CA PHE A 80 -7.58 -7.38 -0.56
C PHE A 80 -8.77 -7.59 0.39
N PHE A 81 -9.81 -8.30 -0.04
CA PHE A 81 -11.01 -8.46 0.80
C PHE A 81 -10.97 -9.72 1.68
N VAL A 82 -10.26 -10.76 1.28
CA VAL A 82 -10.20 -11.99 2.07
C VAL A 82 -8.89 -12.07 2.85
N CYS A 83 -7.76 -12.13 2.14
CA CYS A 83 -6.46 -12.37 2.79
C CYS A 83 -6.03 -11.20 3.67
N LEU A 84 -6.11 -9.97 3.15
CA LEU A 84 -5.70 -8.78 3.90
C LEU A 84 -6.59 -8.54 5.11
N LEU A 85 -7.92 -8.67 4.96
CA LEU A 85 -8.85 -8.51 6.08
C LEU A 85 -8.58 -9.56 7.17
N ALA A 86 -8.37 -10.82 6.79
CA ALA A 86 -8.05 -11.89 7.73
C ALA A 86 -6.74 -11.62 8.50
N LEU A 87 -5.69 -11.17 7.79
CA LEU A 87 -4.41 -10.80 8.41
C LEU A 87 -4.55 -9.63 9.38
N GLN A 88 -5.27 -8.58 8.99
CA GLN A 88 -5.48 -7.40 9.85
C GLN A 88 -6.31 -7.74 11.09
N LEU A 89 -7.41 -8.50 10.94
CA LEU A 89 -8.21 -8.95 12.07
C LEU A 89 -7.39 -9.82 13.04
N THR A 90 -6.56 -10.72 12.51
CA THR A 90 -5.64 -11.52 13.33
C THR A 90 -4.67 -10.63 14.11
N GLY A 91 -4.10 -9.61 13.47
CA GLY A 91 -3.20 -8.65 14.11
C GLY A 91 -3.91 -7.87 15.23
N VAL A 92 -5.13 -7.39 14.98
CA VAL A 92 -5.94 -6.67 15.98
C VAL A 92 -6.27 -7.57 17.18
N ILE A 93 -6.73 -8.78 16.94
CA ILE A 93 -7.04 -9.74 18.02
C ILE A 93 -5.79 -10.01 18.86
N CYS A 94 -4.64 -10.22 18.20
CA CYS A 94 -3.38 -10.48 18.87
C CYS A 94 -2.93 -9.28 19.73
N ALA A 95 -3.03 -8.07 19.18
CA ALA A 95 -2.67 -6.83 19.88
C ALA A 95 -3.60 -6.57 21.10
N GLN A 96 -4.89 -6.73 20.93
CA GLN A 96 -5.87 -6.55 22.02
C GLN A 96 -5.72 -7.61 23.13
N ALA A 97 -5.40 -8.85 22.75
CA ALA A 97 -5.17 -9.92 23.72
C ALA A 97 -3.93 -9.71 24.59
N THR A 98 -2.93 -8.96 24.10
CA THR A 98 -1.62 -8.83 24.76
C THR A 98 -1.28 -7.39 25.18
N GLY A 99 -2.03 -6.40 24.72
CA GLY A 99 -1.74 -4.99 24.94
C GLY A 99 -0.49 -4.47 24.18
N LYS A 100 0.04 -5.24 23.22
CA LYS A 100 1.24 -4.91 22.47
C LYS A 100 0.90 -4.60 21.00
N SER A 101 1.50 -3.57 20.42
CA SER A 101 1.26 -3.17 19.03
C SER A 101 2.11 -3.94 18.00
N ASP A 102 3.25 -4.49 18.42
CA ASP A 102 4.10 -5.30 17.54
C ASP A 102 3.62 -6.75 17.48
N PHE A 103 3.38 -7.26 16.26
CA PHE A 103 2.79 -8.59 16.04
C PHE A 103 3.65 -9.73 16.59
N VAL A 104 4.98 -9.66 16.39
CA VAL A 104 5.90 -10.71 16.87
C VAL A 104 5.97 -10.72 18.39
N SER A 105 6.06 -9.55 19.01
CA SER A 105 6.05 -9.40 20.48
C SER A 105 4.72 -9.83 21.11
N SER A 106 3.61 -9.55 20.41
CA SER A 106 2.28 -10.00 20.83
C SER A 106 2.13 -11.51 20.77
N ALA A 107 2.54 -12.11 19.65
CA ALA A 107 2.52 -13.55 19.46
C ALA A 107 3.48 -14.29 20.45
N ALA A 108 4.62 -13.66 20.80
CA ALA A 108 5.48 -14.15 21.83
C ALA A 108 4.80 -14.20 23.22
N GLY A 109 3.99 -13.17 23.53
CA GLY A 109 3.15 -13.15 24.73
C GLY A 109 2.11 -14.27 24.76
N LEU A 110 1.66 -14.75 23.61
CA LEU A 110 0.74 -15.89 23.45
C LEU A 110 1.47 -17.27 23.39
N GLY A 111 2.77 -17.31 23.58
CA GLY A 111 3.57 -18.55 23.57
C GLY A 111 3.91 -19.10 22.19
N ILE A 112 3.71 -18.35 21.12
CA ILE A 112 3.97 -18.77 19.72
C ILE A 112 5.04 -17.92 19.02
N ALA A 113 6.06 -17.50 19.76
CA ALA A 113 7.14 -16.64 19.28
C ALA A 113 7.89 -17.20 18.05
N LEU A 114 8.37 -18.45 18.16
CA LEU A 114 9.23 -19.03 17.14
C LEU A 114 8.53 -19.21 15.78
N PRO A 115 7.36 -19.85 15.67
CA PRO A 115 6.67 -19.98 14.39
C PRO A 115 6.29 -18.61 13.81
N THR A 116 5.88 -17.65 14.66
CA THR A 116 5.57 -16.29 14.21
C THR A 116 6.79 -15.58 13.67
N LEU A 117 7.93 -15.67 14.34
CA LEU A 117 9.18 -15.08 13.87
C LEU A 117 9.61 -15.65 12.51
N ILE A 118 9.56 -16.98 12.34
CA ILE A 118 9.93 -17.65 11.09
C ILE A 118 8.97 -17.22 9.95
N CYS A 119 7.66 -17.30 10.17
CA CYS A 119 6.68 -16.91 9.16
C CYS A 119 6.78 -15.43 8.79
N SER A 120 6.94 -14.55 9.79
CA SER A 120 7.11 -13.11 9.56
C SER A 120 8.39 -12.80 8.79
N PHE A 121 9.48 -13.47 9.08
CA PHE A 121 10.75 -13.31 8.37
C PHE A 121 10.57 -13.63 6.87
N PHE A 122 9.99 -14.77 6.53
CA PHE A 122 9.79 -15.16 5.14
C PHE A 122 8.77 -14.27 4.43
N ALA A 123 7.70 -13.86 5.12
CA ALA A 123 6.70 -12.94 4.58
C ALA A 123 7.31 -11.55 4.27
N LEU A 124 8.12 -11.01 5.18
CA LEU A 124 8.85 -9.76 4.97
C LEU A 124 9.88 -9.88 3.85
N TRP A 125 10.58 -11.00 3.77
CA TRP A 125 11.55 -11.26 2.70
C TRP A 125 10.89 -11.17 1.32
N THR A 126 9.82 -11.92 1.10
CA THR A 126 9.09 -11.93 -0.19
C THR A 126 8.50 -10.56 -0.54
N THR A 127 8.01 -9.83 0.48
CA THR A 127 7.49 -8.47 0.30
C THR A 127 8.60 -7.50 -0.11
N GLN A 128 9.77 -7.59 0.51
CA GLN A 128 10.92 -6.74 0.16
C GLN A 128 11.46 -7.00 -1.22
N ASP A 129 11.54 -8.25 -1.66
CA ASP A 129 11.94 -8.58 -3.02
C ASP A 129 11.02 -7.91 -4.04
N ASN A 130 9.71 -7.96 -3.83
CA ASN A 130 8.73 -7.34 -4.72
C ASN A 130 8.84 -5.81 -4.71
N ASN A 131 9.02 -5.19 -3.55
CA ASN A 131 9.18 -3.75 -3.41
C ASN A 131 10.45 -3.23 -4.10
N ILE A 132 11.59 -3.90 -3.90
CA ILE A 132 12.85 -3.55 -4.55
C ILE A 132 12.75 -3.74 -6.07
N TYR A 133 12.08 -4.80 -6.53
CA TYR A 133 11.86 -5.06 -7.95
C TYR A 133 11.06 -3.92 -8.60
N SER A 134 9.90 -3.56 -8.04
CA SER A 134 9.05 -2.49 -8.56
C SER A 134 9.74 -1.13 -8.51
N ALA A 135 10.46 -0.81 -7.42
CA ALA A 135 11.24 0.41 -7.31
C ALA A 135 12.37 0.48 -8.36
N THR A 136 13.06 -0.64 -8.58
CA THR A 136 14.13 -0.74 -9.59
C THR A 136 13.59 -0.52 -11.00
N LEU A 137 12.44 -1.12 -11.34
CA LEU A 137 11.77 -0.90 -12.63
C LEU A 137 11.39 0.57 -12.82
N SER A 138 10.83 1.19 -11.78
CA SER A 138 10.45 2.61 -11.83
C SER A 138 11.65 3.51 -12.12
N ILE A 139 12.78 3.28 -11.44
CA ILE A 139 14.02 4.03 -11.68
C ILE A 139 14.54 3.77 -13.10
N GLN A 140 14.53 2.52 -13.57
CA GLN A 140 14.96 2.21 -14.94
C GLN A 140 14.09 2.89 -15.99
N ASN A 141 12.78 2.97 -15.78
CA ASN A 141 11.87 3.67 -16.67
C ASN A 141 12.18 5.17 -16.73
N ILE A 142 12.44 5.81 -15.59
CA ILE A 142 12.85 7.21 -15.53
C ILE A 142 14.20 7.41 -16.24
N LEU A 143 15.19 6.61 -15.90
CA LEU A 143 16.54 6.69 -16.54
C LEU A 143 16.47 6.40 -18.03
N GLY A 144 15.53 5.53 -18.47
CA GLY A 144 15.32 5.20 -19.87
C GLY A 144 14.89 6.38 -20.74
N GLN A 145 14.36 7.44 -20.13
CA GLN A 145 13.95 8.68 -20.81
C GLN A 145 15.00 9.81 -20.71
N THR A 146 16.14 9.52 -20.09
CA THR A 146 17.25 10.48 -19.92
C THR A 146 18.48 10.04 -20.71
N SER A 147 19.49 10.91 -20.76
CA SER A 147 20.82 10.60 -21.32
C SER A 147 21.55 9.45 -20.59
N LEU A 148 21.02 8.98 -19.47
CA LEU A 148 21.57 7.88 -18.67
C LEU A 148 21.00 6.52 -19.06
N LYS A 149 20.21 6.41 -20.12
CA LYS A 149 19.61 5.18 -20.63
C LYS A 149 20.67 4.08 -20.81
N GLY A 150 20.43 2.93 -20.18
CA GLY A 150 21.31 1.76 -20.29
C GLY A 150 22.60 1.83 -19.48
N ARG A 151 22.92 2.97 -18.81
CA ARG A 151 24.16 3.13 -18.03
C ARG A 151 24.19 2.29 -16.76
N PHE A 152 23.02 2.06 -16.14
CA PHE A 152 22.89 1.32 -14.89
C PHE A 152 22.18 -0.01 -15.11
N LYS A 153 22.81 -1.10 -14.68
CA LYS A 153 22.22 -2.44 -14.71
C LYS A 153 21.17 -2.56 -13.63
N HIS A 154 20.14 -3.38 -13.86
CA HIS A 154 19.07 -3.67 -12.88
C HIS A 154 19.63 -4.03 -11.49
N LYS A 155 20.60 -4.95 -11.43
CA LYS A 155 21.24 -5.37 -10.17
C LYS A 155 21.89 -4.23 -9.40
N SER A 156 22.54 -3.29 -10.09
CA SER A 156 23.22 -2.16 -9.44
C SER A 156 22.23 -1.21 -8.78
N ILE A 157 21.11 -0.95 -9.45
CA ILE A 157 20.02 -0.12 -8.88
C ILE A 157 19.38 -0.84 -7.69
N ALA A 158 19.10 -2.14 -7.80
CA ALA A 158 18.51 -2.93 -6.72
C ALA A 158 19.40 -2.94 -5.47
N TYR A 159 20.73 -3.14 -5.62
CA TYR A 159 21.66 -3.08 -4.48
C TYR A 159 21.73 -1.68 -3.85
N ALA A 160 21.78 -0.64 -4.67
CA ALA A 160 21.78 0.73 -4.15
C ALA A 160 20.51 1.03 -3.35
N LEU A 161 19.34 0.61 -3.85
CA LEU A 161 18.06 0.75 -3.14
C LEU A 161 18.03 -0.06 -1.84
N ALA A 162 18.52 -1.29 -1.84
CA ALA A 162 18.59 -2.11 -0.63
C ALA A 162 19.48 -1.48 0.46
N ILE A 163 20.65 -0.94 0.07
CA ILE A 163 21.56 -0.25 0.99
C ILE A 163 20.91 1.03 1.53
N LEU A 164 20.28 1.83 0.66
CA LEU A 164 19.56 3.05 1.08
C LEU A 164 18.40 2.74 2.03
N ALA A 165 17.62 1.69 1.74
CA ALA A 165 16.52 1.26 2.60
C ALA A 165 17.03 0.80 3.98
N ALA A 166 18.13 0.05 4.02
CA ALA A 166 18.76 -0.37 5.27
C ALA A 166 19.28 0.82 6.09
N ALA A 167 19.95 1.77 5.44
CA ALA A 167 20.44 2.99 6.10
C ALA A 167 19.27 3.84 6.64
N PHE A 168 18.19 3.97 5.86
CA PHE A 168 17.00 4.69 6.29
C PHE A 168 16.30 3.99 7.48
N SER A 169 16.24 2.66 7.47
CA SER A 169 15.69 1.89 8.60
C SER A 169 16.49 2.13 9.89
N LEU A 170 17.81 2.19 9.80
CA LEU A 170 18.70 2.43 10.95
C LEU A 170 18.62 3.85 11.49
N SER A 171 18.12 4.81 10.70
CA SER A 171 18.01 6.23 11.11
C SER A 171 16.86 6.52 12.08
N GLY A 172 16.11 5.51 12.52
CA GLY A 172 14.96 5.68 13.42
C GLY A 172 13.66 6.09 12.68
N ALA A 173 13.59 5.90 11.37
CA ALA A 173 12.41 6.22 10.56
C ALA A 173 11.12 5.55 11.05
N LEU A 174 11.23 4.42 11.76
CA LEU A 174 10.10 3.71 12.37
C LEU A 174 9.31 4.58 13.37
N ASN A 175 9.96 5.54 14.01
CA ASN A 175 9.28 6.46 14.96
C ASN A 175 8.28 7.40 14.26
N HIS A 176 8.39 7.55 12.94
CA HIS A 176 7.55 8.42 12.11
C HIS A 176 6.66 7.66 11.13
N VAL A 177 6.51 6.34 11.31
CA VAL A 177 5.75 5.47 10.39
C VAL A 177 4.34 5.97 10.13
N LEU A 178 3.59 6.37 11.17
CA LEU A 178 2.22 6.84 11.01
C LEU A 178 2.14 8.11 10.15
N THR A 179 3.02 9.07 10.40
CA THR A 179 3.09 10.31 9.60
C THR A 179 3.47 10.01 8.16
N PHE A 180 4.45 9.12 7.96
CA PHE A 180 4.88 8.71 6.63
C PHE A 180 3.76 8.03 5.85
N VAL A 181 3.09 7.05 6.45
CA VAL A 181 1.98 6.30 5.86
C VAL A 181 0.80 7.22 5.55
N SER A 182 0.45 8.13 6.45
CA SER A 182 -0.61 9.12 6.22
C SER A 182 -0.27 10.07 5.07
N THR A 183 0.98 10.50 4.96
CA THR A 183 1.45 11.32 3.84
C THR A 183 1.39 10.55 2.51
N LEU A 184 1.84 9.30 2.51
CA LEU A 184 1.74 8.43 1.32
C LEU A 184 0.30 8.25 0.86
N SER A 185 -0.66 8.08 1.78
CA SER A 185 -2.06 7.91 1.44
C SER A 185 -2.60 9.07 0.62
N VAL A 186 -2.21 10.29 0.98
CA VAL A 186 -2.66 11.52 0.34
C VAL A 186 -1.96 11.77 -1.00
N LEU A 187 -0.66 11.45 -1.09
CA LEU A 187 0.13 11.66 -2.30
C LEU A 187 -0.10 10.60 -3.38
N LEU A 188 -0.41 9.38 -3.00
CA LEU A 188 -0.60 8.27 -3.94
C LEU A 188 -2.06 8.08 -4.36
N ALA A 189 -3.05 8.45 -3.52
CA ALA A 189 -4.46 8.34 -3.85
C ALA A 189 -4.89 9.09 -5.13
N PRO A 190 -4.29 10.23 -5.52
CA PRO A 190 -4.59 10.87 -6.79
C PRO A 190 -4.28 10.00 -8.02
N ILE A 191 -3.27 9.14 -7.99
CA ILE A 191 -2.79 8.40 -9.15
C ILE A 191 -3.89 7.55 -9.82
N PRO A 192 -4.63 6.68 -9.10
CA PRO A 192 -5.74 5.96 -9.72
C PRO A 192 -6.86 6.90 -10.22
N GLY A 193 -7.07 8.05 -9.59
CA GLY A 193 -8.03 9.06 -10.05
C GLY A 193 -7.65 9.63 -11.41
N LEU A 194 -6.40 10.01 -11.60
CA LEU A 194 -5.86 10.48 -12.88
C LEU A 194 -5.99 9.39 -13.95
N TYR A 195 -5.58 8.18 -13.62
CA TYR A 195 -5.60 7.05 -14.56
C TYR A 195 -7.03 6.71 -15.01
N LEU A 196 -7.99 6.64 -14.09
CA LEU A 196 -9.39 6.37 -14.43
C LEU A 196 -9.98 7.48 -15.30
N SER A 197 -9.69 8.74 -14.99
CA SER A 197 -10.12 9.87 -15.80
C SER A 197 -9.57 9.80 -17.23
N GLU A 198 -8.27 9.50 -17.38
CA GLU A 198 -7.64 9.36 -18.70
C GLU A 198 -8.27 8.24 -19.52
N VAL A 199 -8.36 7.04 -18.95
CA VAL A 199 -8.81 5.85 -19.68
C VAL A 199 -10.29 5.90 -20.05
N TYR A 200 -11.15 6.39 -19.16
CA TYR A 200 -12.60 6.30 -19.36
C TYR A 200 -13.24 7.56 -19.90
N ILE A 201 -12.69 8.75 -19.60
CA ILE A 201 -13.37 10.03 -19.88
C ILE A 201 -12.62 10.87 -20.91
N VAL A 202 -11.36 11.18 -20.66
CA VAL A 202 -10.56 12.06 -21.54
C VAL A 202 -10.22 11.33 -22.83
N LYS A 203 -9.82 10.04 -22.71
CA LYS A 203 -9.49 9.17 -23.85
C LYS A 203 -8.47 9.80 -24.82
N ASN A 204 -7.58 10.61 -24.29
CA ASN A 204 -6.59 11.28 -25.09
C ASN A 204 -5.44 10.29 -25.38
N SER A 205 -5.67 9.38 -26.33
CA SER A 205 -4.76 8.30 -26.72
C SER A 205 -3.61 8.78 -27.58
N SER A 206 -3.11 9.99 -27.41
CA SER A 206 -1.85 10.39 -28.01
C SER A 206 -0.71 9.63 -27.29
N GLU A 207 -0.39 8.47 -27.82
CA GLU A 207 0.66 7.53 -27.36
C GLU A 207 2.07 8.16 -27.23
N THR A 208 2.22 9.41 -27.53
CA THR A 208 3.50 10.10 -27.68
C THR A 208 3.90 11.01 -26.52
N ARG A 209 2.99 11.28 -25.54
CA ARG A 209 3.33 12.19 -24.46
C ARG A 209 3.85 11.46 -23.23
N ALA A 210 5.16 11.47 -23.06
CA ALA A 210 5.81 10.94 -21.85
C ALA A 210 5.45 11.72 -20.57
N PHE A 211 4.94 12.97 -20.69
CA PHE A 211 4.62 13.85 -19.58
C PHE A 211 3.40 14.72 -19.90
N SER A 212 2.44 14.75 -18.98
CA SER A 212 1.25 15.60 -19.04
C SER A 212 1.33 16.69 -17.98
N SER A 213 1.49 17.95 -18.40
CA SER A 213 1.56 19.09 -17.47
C SER A 213 0.29 19.23 -16.62
N TRP A 214 -0.89 19.05 -17.23
CA TRP A 214 -2.16 19.09 -16.48
C TRP A 214 -2.34 17.90 -15.54
N GLY A 215 -1.77 16.73 -15.88
CA GLY A 215 -1.72 15.58 -14.99
C GLY A 215 -0.94 15.88 -13.72
N PHE A 216 0.23 16.52 -13.88
CA PHE A 216 1.07 16.92 -12.76
C PHE A 216 0.42 18.01 -11.89
N ILE A 217 -0.21 19.02 -12.51
CA ILE A 217 -0.96 20.06 -11.82
C ILE A 217 -2.13 19.45 -11.02
N SER A 218 -2.89 18.56 -11.65
CA SER A 218 -4.00 17.86 -10.98
C SER A 218 -3.54 17.01 -9.82
N TRP A 219 -2.38 16.35 -9.95
CA TRP A 219 -1.78 15.55 -8.88
C TRP A 219 -1.37 16.42 -7.68
N ILE A 220 -0.68 17.54 -7.92
CA ILE A 220 -0.25 18.47 -6.86
C ILE A 220 -1.48 19.05 -6.16
N ALA A 221 -2.46 19.56 -6.89
CA ALA A 221 -3.67 20.15 -6.31
C ALA A 221 -4.47 19.14 -5.49
N ALA A 222 -4.57 17.91 -5.98
CA ALA A 222 -5.22 16.82 -5.27
C ALA A 222 -4.46 16.41 -4.00
N GLY A 223 -3.13 16.28 -4.09
CA GLY A 223 -2.28 16.02 -2.94
C GLY A 223 -2.38 17.11 -1.87
N ALA A 224 -2.37 18.38 -2.28
CA ALA A 224 -2.51 19.53 -1.38
C ALA A 224 -3.89 19.54 -0.69
N SER A 225 -4.97 19.27 -1.43
CA SER A 225 -6.33 19.20 -0.85
C SER A 225 -6.48 18.08 0.17
N GLY A 226 -5.96 16.90 -0.12
CA GLY A 226 -5.96 15.78 0.81
C GLY A 226 -5.05 16.02 2.03
N TYR A 227 -3.89 16.64 1.82
CA TYR A 227 -3.02 17.02 2.93
C TYR A 227 -3.70 18.02 3.87
N TYR A 228 -4.39 19.02 3.31
CA TYR A 228 -5.21 19.96 4.08
C TYR A 228 -6.28 19.24 4.91
N CYS A 229 -7.01 18.30 4.31
CA CYS A 229 -8.00 17.50 5.02
C CYS A 229 -7.35 16.63 6.13
N ASN A 230 -6.17 16.09 5.89
CA ASN A 230 -5.44 15.26 6.85
C ASN A 230 -4.99 16.07 8.08
N VAL A 231 -4.44 17.26 7.88
CA VAL A 231 -3.99 18.15 8.97
C VAL A 231 -5.16 18.61 9.81
N ASN A 232 -6.30 18.96 9.17
CA ASN A 232 -7.47 19.44 9.88
C ASN A 232 -8.41 18.32 10.38
N ASN A 233 -8.07 17.04 10.17
CA ASN A 233 -8.89 15.89 10.53
C ASN A 233 -10.33 15.96 9.97
N VAL A 234 -10.48 16.41 8.73
CA VAL A 234 -11.77 16.59 8.08
C VAL A 234 -11.93 15.55 6.98
N LEU A 235 -13.13 14.95 6.89
CA LEU A 235 -13.47 13.99 5.85
C LEU A 235 -12.56 12.75 5.83
N VAL A 236 -12.41 12.14 4.65
CA VAL A 236 -11.48 11.03 4.41
C VAL A 236 -10.42 11.50 3.40
N PRO A 237 -9.24 11.97 3.86
CA PRO A 237 -8.23 12.62 3.05
C PRO A 237 -7.87 11.91 1.74
N PRO A 238 -7.60 10.58 1.71
CA PRO A 238 -7.27 9.90 0.46
C PRO A 238 -8.43 9.86 -0.55
N VAL A 239 -9.68 9.81 -0.06
CA VAL A 239 -10.86 9.88 -0.94
C VAL A 239 -10.98 11.26 -1.58
N ILE A 240 -10.76 12.31 -0.81
CA ILE A 240 -10.75 13.68 -1.33
C ILE A 240 -9.64 13.87 -2.36
N SER A 241 -8.42 13.41 -2.06
CA SER A 241 -7.31 13.45 -3.03
C SER A 241 -7.66 12.73 -4.33
N PHE A 242 -8.25 11.55 -4.25
CA PHE A 242 -8.70 10.79 -5.42
C PHE A 242 -9.74 11.54 -6.24
N LEU A 243 -10.79 12.05 -5.59
CA LEU A 243 -11.90 12.77 -6.26
C LEU A 243 -11.43 14.07 -6.90
N VAL A 244 -10.63 14.85 -6.20
CA VAL A 244 -10.06 16.11 -6.73
C VAL A 244 -9.20 15.82 -7.95
N ALA A 245 -8.33 14.80 -7.90
CA ALA A 245 -7.52 14.40 -9.04
C ALA A 245 -8.38 14.00 -10.24
N PHE A 246 -9.39 13.15 -10.01
CA PHE A 246 -10.29 12.68 -11.04
C PHE A 246 -11.05 13.82 -11.72
N ILE A 247 -11.61 14.74 -10.93
CA ILE A 247 -12.40 15.89 -11.45
C ILE A 247 -11.50 16.87 -12.17
N LEU A 248 -10.41 17.32 -11.54
CA LEU A 248 -9.50 18.31 -12.14
C LEU A 248 -8.88 17.79 -13.43
N TYR A 249 -8.41 16.54 -13.44
CA TYR A 249 -7.85 15.94 -14.63
C TYR A 249 -8.88 15.83 -15.76
N THR A 250 -10.13 15.45 -15.43
CA THR A 250 -11.21 15.37 -16.40
C THR A 250 -11.49 16.75 -17.02
N VAL A 251 -11.56 17.79 -16.19
CA VAL A 251 -11.84 19.16 -16.65
C VAL A 251 -10.69 19.69 -17.50
N LEU A 252 -9.47 19.65 -16.97
CA LEU A 252 -8.28 20.16 -17.67
C LEU A 252 -7.99 19.36 -18.96
N GLY A 253 -8.13 18.03 -18.92
CA GLY A 253 -7.92 17.18 -20.07
C GLY A 253 -8.92 17.44 -21.20
N LYS A 254 -10.18 17.74 -20.89
CA LYS A 254 -11.20 18.12 -21.89
C LYS A 254 -11.01 19.53 -22.44
N LEU A 255 -10.56 20.48 -21.61
CA LEU A 255 -10.35 21.86 -22.03
C LEU A 255 -9.07 22.02 -22.83
N LEU A 256 -7.97 21.48 -22.35
CA LEU A 256 -6.64 21.67 -22.94
C LEU A 256 -6.23 20.56 -23.91
N GLY A 257 -6.85 19.37 -23.82
CA GLY A 257 -6.56 18.25 -24.70
C GLY A 257 -7.05 18.46 -26.15
N LYS A 258 -8.03 19.33 -26.37
CA LYS A 258 -8.52 19.69 -27.70
C LYS A 258 -7.58 20.61 -28.50
N GLU A 259 -6.80 21.46 -27.84
CA GLU A 259 -5.90 22.40 -28.52
C GLU A 259 -4.64 21.75 -29.12
N SER A 260 -4.38 20.50 -28.85
CA SER A 260 -3.18 19.80 -29.32
C SER A 260 -3.44 18.81 -30.44
N SER A 261 -4.63 18.79 -31.00
CA SER A 261 -5.02 17.94 -32.16
C SER A 261 -5.23 18.75 -33.45
N GLU A 262 -4.99 20.04 -33.44
CA GLU A 262 -4.80 20.92 -34.61
C GLU A 262 -3.31 21.24 -34.80
#